data_7c652be9c83cb13977928e23ffe82727
#
_entry.id   7c652be9c83cb13977928e23ffe82727
#
_cell.length_a   1.000
_cell.length_b   1.000
_cell.length_c   1.000
_cell.angle_alpha   90.00
_cell.angle_beta   90.00
_cell.angle_gamma   90.00
#
_symmetry.space_group_name_H-M   'P 1'
#
loop_
_entity.id
_entity.type
_entity.pdbx_description
1 polymer ?
#
loop_
_entity_poly.entity_id
_entity_poly.type
_entity_poly.pdbx_seq_one_letter_code
_entity_poly.pdbx_strand_id
1 'polypeptide(L)'
;MLEQMGIAAKAASYKLALLSSREKNRVLETIADELEAQTESILSANAQDVEQARENGLSEAMLDRLALTPARLKAIADDVRQVCNLADPVGQVIDGGLLDSGLRLERRRVPLGVIGVIYEARPNVTVDVASLCLKTGNAAILRGGKETYRTNAATVAVIQHALQACGLPAAAVQSIDNPDRALVTEMLRMDKYIDMLIPRGGAGLHKLCREQSTIPVITGGIGVCHIYVDDTAEIAPALKIIVNAKTQRPSTCNTVETLLVNQSIAERFLSALSQQMAESGVTLHADDAALAALQAGPANVVAVKEEQYDDEFLSLDLNVKIVTSLDDAIAHIREHGTQHSDAILTRTLRNADRFVNEVDSSAVYVNASTRFTDGGQFGLGAEVAVSTQKLHARGPMGLEALTTYKWVGFGDDTIRA
;
A
#
# COMPACT_ATOMS: atom_id res chain seq x y z
N MET A 1 2.98 -26.12 -14.40
CA MET A 1 3.90 -25.48 -13.43
C MET A 1 3.10 -24.75 -12.33
N LEU A 2 2.28 -23.77 -12.65
CA LEU A 2 1.54 -22.97 -11.64
C LEU A 2 0.57 -23.80 -10.81
N GLU A 3 -0.11 -24.77 -11.39
CA GLU A 3 -1.01 -25.66 -10.64
C GLU A 3 -0.27 -26.41 -9.52
N GLN A 4 0.93 -26.93 -9.78
CA GLN A 4 1.73 -27.61 -8.77
C GLN A 4 2.21 -26.65 -7.68
N MET A 5 2.57 -25.40 -8.05
CA MET A 5 2.87 -24.35 -7.08
C MET A 5 1.66 -24.06 -6.19
N GLY A 6 0.48 -23.96 -6.78
CA GLY A 6 -0.77 -23.73 -6.06
C GLY A 6 -1.10 -24.86 -5.07
N ILE A 7 -1.00 -26.11 -5.50
CA ILE A 7 -1.20 -27.29 -4.65
C ILE A 7 -0.23 -27.28 -3.46
N ALA A 8 1.05 -27.00 -3.73
CA ALA A 8 2.08 -27.00 -2.70
C ALA A 8 1.91 -25.82 -1.72
N ALA A 9 1.56 -24.63 -2.20
CA ALA A 9 1.25 -23.47 -1.36
C ALA A 9 0.04 -23.72 -0.46
N LYS A 10 -1.03 -24.30 -1.00
CA LYS A 10 -2.23 -24.64 -0.22
C LYS A 10 -1.92 -25.66 0.88
N ALA A 11 -1.14 -26.68 0.57
CA ALA A 11 -0.70 -27.66 1.57
C ALA A 11 0.19 -27.02 2.65
N ALA A 12 1.07 -26.08 2.26
CA ALA A 12 1.90 -25.33 3.18
C ALA A 12 1.07 -24.42 4.10
N SER A 13 0.04 -23.73 3.57
CA SER A 13 -0.80 -22.81 4.34
C SER A 13 -1.50 -23.50 5.53
N TYR A 14 -1.91 -24.75 5.38
CA TYR A 14 -2.50 -25.51 6.48
C TYR A 14 -1.52 -25.76 7.64
N LYS A 15 -0.23 -25.93 7.34
CA LYS A 15 0.82 -26.08 8.37
C LYS A 15 1.13 -24.73 9.02
N LEU A 16 1.23 -23.67 8.23
CA LEU A 16 1.51 -22.31 8.73
C LEU A 16 0.41 -21.81 9.66
N ALA A 17 -0.86 -22.13 9.39
CA ALA A 17 -2.00 -21.74 10.19
C ALA A 17 -1.99 -22.32 11.63
N LEU A 18 -1.20 -23.36 11.88
CA LEU A 18 -1.08 -24.02 13.18
C LEU A 18 0.11 -23.52 14.01
N LEU A 19 0.98 -22.71 13.42
CA LEU A 19 2.17 -22.21 14.11
C LEU A 19 1.81 -21.23 15.23
N SER A 20 2.47 -21.37 16.35
CA SER A 20 2.46 -20.36 17.40
C SER A 20 3.21 -19.10 16.98
N SER A 21 2.91 -17.96 17.61
CA SER A 21 3.63 -16.70 17.37
C SER A 21 5.15 -16.84 17.59
N ARG A 22 5.57 -17.67 18.56
CA ARG A 22 6.98 -17.95 18.80
C ARG A 22 7.66 -18.68 17.63
N GLU A 23 6.98 -19.66 17.04
CA GLU A 23 7.51 -20.39 15.88
C GLU A 23 7.58 -19.48 14.65
N LYS A 24 6.55 -18.67 14.42
CA LYS A 24 6.54 -17.65 13.34
C LYS A 24 7.70 -16.66 13.51
N ASN A 25 7.92 -16.15 14.71
CA ASN A 25 9.03 -15.22 14.98
C ASN A 25 10.39 -15.88 14.75
N ARG A 26 10.58 -17.13 15.18
CA ARG A 26 11.81 -17.88 14.90
C ARG A 26 12.10 -17.99 13.41
N VAL A 27 11.08 -18.24 12.60
CA VAL A 27 11.22 -18.29 11.13
C VAL A 27 11.66 -16.93 10.58
N LEU A 28 11.03 -15.85 11.01
CA LEU A 28 11.37 -14.49 10.57
C LEU A 28 12.78 -14.08 10.98
N GLU A 29 13.19 -14.36 12.21
CA GLU A 29 14.56 -14.14 12.70
C GLU A 29 15.57 -14.93 11.85
N THR A 30 15.29 -16.22 11.55
CA THR A 30 16.13 -17.04 10.68
C THR A 30 16.19 -16.46 9.26
N ILE A 31 15.07 -15.96 8.71
CA ILE A 31 15.07 -15.29 7.40
C ILE A 31 15.98 -14.06 7.41
N ALA A 32 15.89 -13.22 8.45
CA ALA A 32 16.72 -12.02 8.57
C ALA A 32 18.23 -12.38 8.63
N ASP A 33 18.58 -13.40 9.42
CA ASP A 33 19.96 -13.88 9.54
C ASP A 33 20.48 -14.46 8.22
N GLU A 34 19.67 -15.26 7.51
CA GLU A 34 20.03 -15.83 6.21
C GLU A 34 20.16 -14.76 5.11
N LEU A 35 19.33 -13.71 5.12
CA LEU A 35 19.48 -12.56 4.20
C LEU A 35 20.83 -11.87 4.38
N GLU A 36 21.28 -11.70 5.62
CA GLU A 36 22.61 -11.13 5.91
C GLU A 36 23.73 -12.11 5.55
N ALA A 37 23.60 -13.39 5.87
CA ALA A 37 24.60 -14.42 5.60
C ALA A 37 24.80 -14.66 4.08
N GLN A 38 23.73 -14.56 3.30
CA GLN A 38 23.75 -14.82 1.86
C GLN A 38 23.71 -13.53 1.02
N THR A 39 24.15 -12.41 1.60
CA THR A 39 24.19 -11.08 0.95
C THR A 39 24.86 -11.11 -0.43
N GLU A 40 26.02 -11.76 -0.56
CA GLU A 40 26.78 -11.83 -1.82
C GLU A 40 25.98 -12.50 -2.96
N SER A 41 25.28 -13.57 -2.66
CA SER A 41 24.45 -14.29 -3.65
C SER A 41 23.31 -13.42 -4.17
N ILE A 42 22.60 -12.71 -3.29
CA ILE A 42 21.51 -11.82 -3.66
C ILE A 42 22.04 -10.63 -4.47
N LEU A 43 23.15 -10.00 -4.03
CA LEU A 43 23.74 -8.87 -4.72
C LEU A 43 24.30 -9.24 -6.09
N SER A 44 24.85 -10.45 -6.26
CA SER A 44 25.29 -10.94 -7.55
C SER A 44 24.12 -11.09 -8.54
N ALA A 45 23.00 -11.64 -8.10
CA ALA A 45 21.79 -11.72 -8.91
C ALA A 45 21.21 -10.34 -9.24
N ASN A 46 21.23 -9.42 -8.26
CA ASN A 46 20.76 -8.06 -8.44
C ASN A 46 21.64 -7.26 -9.44
N ALA A 47 22.94 -7.41 -9.39
CA ALA A 47 23.83 -6.77 -10.34
C ALA A 47 23.52 -7.16 -11.80
N GLN A 48 23.18 -8.45 -12.05
CA GLN A 48 22.75 -8.91 -13.37
C GLN A 48 21.44 -8.30 -13.83
N ASP A 49 20.46 -8.17 -12.92
CA ASP A 49 19.18 -7.53 -13.22
C ASP A 49 19.34 -6.04 -13.52
N VAL A 50 20.17 -5.32 -12.74
CA VAL A 50 20.45 -3.89 -12.94
C VAL A 50 21.18 -3.65 -14.26
N GLU A 51 22.16 -4.48 -14.60
CA GLU A 51 22.89 -4.36 -15.87
C GLU A 51 21.95 -4.61 -17.06
N GLN A 52 21.14 -5.66 -17.02
CA GLN A 52 20.13 -5.93 -18.06
C GLN A 52 19.10 -4.80 -18.18
N ALA A 53 18.70 -4.19 -17.05
CA ALA A 53 17.78 -3.04 -17.05
C ALA A 53 18.44 -1.81 -17.69
N ARG A 54 19.74 -1.58 -17.45
CA ARG A 54 20.51 -0.50 -18.08
C ARG A 54 20.62 -0.70 -19.60
N GLU A 55 20.95 -1.91 -20.04
CA GLU A 55 20.98 -2.27 -21.47
C GLU A 55 19.61 -2.05 -22.15
N ASN A 56 18.53 -2.31 -21.43
CA ASN A 56 17.16 -2.09 -21.90
C ASN A 56 16.74 -0.61 -21.86
N GLY A 57 17.60 0.33 -21.46
CA GLY A 57 17.36 1.75 -21.48
C GLY A 57 16.49 2.29 -20.36
N LEU A 58 16.44 1.62 -19.20
CA LEU A 58 15.74 2.17 -18.03
C LEU A 58 16.44 3.45 -17.54
N SER A 59 15.64 4.41 -17.05
CA SER A 59 16.17 5.66 -16.50
C SER A 59 16.99 5.41 -15.23
N GLU A 60 17.95 6.31 -14.92
CA GLU A 60 18.78 6.24 -13.72
C GLU A 60 17.95 6.15 -12.43
N ALA A 61 16.83 6.87 -12.37
CA ALA A 61 15.89 6.79 -11.24
C ALA A 61 15.29 5.39 -11.06
N MET A 62 14.99 4.70 -12.17
CA MET A 62 14.50 3.32 -12.13
C MET A 62 15.62 2.34 -11.77
N LEU A 63 16.84 2.56 -12.27
CA LEU A 63 18.00 1.74 -11.93
C LEU A 63 18.34 1.84 -10.44
N ASP A 64 18.33 3.04 -9.86
CA ASP A 64 18.51 3.20 -8.39
C ASP A 64 17.42 2.48 -7.59
N ARG A 65 16.21 2.46 -8.09
CA ARG A 65 15.08 1.76 -7.46
C ARG A 65 15.22 0.25 -7.48
N LEU A 66 15.86 -0.30 -8.53
CA LEU A 66 16.15 -1.72 -8.67
C LEU A 66 17.38 -2.16 -7.86
N ALA A 67 18.36 -1.27 -7.70
CA ALA A 67 19.64 -1.61 -7.12
C ALA A 67 19.54 -1.94 -5.63
N LEU A 68 20.11 -3.06 -5.23
CA LEU A 68 20.37 -3.41 -3.83
C LEU A 68 21.85 -3.11 -3.51
N THR A 69 22.07 -2.69 -2.28
CA THR A 69 23.40 -2.55 -1.68
C THR A 69 23.46 -3.35 -0.39
N PRO A 70 24.64 -3.66 0.15
CA PRO A 70 24.73 -4.32 1.45
C PRO A 70 23.94 -3.58 2.54
N ALA A 71 23.97 -2.24 2.53
CA ALA A 71 23.23 -1.42 3.49
C ALA A 71 21.71 -1.53 3.30
N ARG A 72 21.22 -1.52 2.04
CA ARG A 72 19.79 -1.72 1.74
C ARG A 72 19.33 -3.12 2.13
N LEU A 73 20.14 -4.16 1.87
CA LEU A 73 19.78 -5.52 2.25
C LEU A 73 19.77 -5.72 3.77
N LYS A 74 20.73 -5.11 4.48
CA LYS A 74 20.71 -5.08 5.93
C LYS A 74 19.46 -4.39 6.47
N ALA A 75 19.06 -3.26 5.91
CA ALA A 75 17.82 -2.56 6.30
C ALA A 75 16.58 -3.46 6.11
N ILE A 76 16.51 -4.21 4.99
CA ILE A 76 15.44 -5.18 4.74
C ILE A 76 15.43 -6.28 5.83
N ALA A 77 16.60 -6.80 6.23
CA ALA A 77 16.69 -7.79 7.31
C ALA A 77 16.25 -7.19 8.67
N ASP A 78 16.61 -5.94 8.94
CA ASP A 78 16.18 -5.22 10.15
C ASP A 78 14.64 -4.99 10.14
N ASP A 79 14.04 -4.70 8.98
CA ASP A 79 12.58 -4.58 8.84
C ASP A 79 11.88 -5.92 9.13
N VAL A 80 12.43 -7.06 8.69
CA VAL A 80 11.92 -8.40 9.05
C VAL A 80 11.95 -8.61 10.56
N ARG A 81 13.03 -8.21 11.25
CA ARG A 81 13.13 -8.27 12.72
C ARG A 81 12.10 -7.37 13.39
N GLN A 82 11.76 -6.21 12.81
CA GLN A 82 10.68 -5.36 13.32
C GLN A 82 9.32 -6.06 13.24
N VAL A 83 9.04 -6.81 12.15
CA VAL A 83 7.81 -7.60 12.03
C VAL A 83 7.68 -8.64 13.16
N CYS A 84 8.79 -9.20 13.68
CA CYS A 84 8.75 -10.09 14.84
C CYS A 84 8.12 -9.45 16.06
N ASN A 85 8.31 -8.13 16.25
CA ASN A 85 7.81 -7.39 17.42
C ASN A 85 6.32 -7.01 17.30
N LEU A 86 5.72 -7.14 16.12
CA LEU A 86 4.30 -6.86 15.94
C LEU A 86 3.44 -7.94 16.60
N ALA A 87 2.30 -7.52 17.14
CA ALA A 87 1.32 -8.45 17.69
C ALA A 87 0.76 -9.37 16.61
N ASP A 88 0.75 -10.68 16.88
CA ASP A 88 0.16 -11.66 15.99
C ASP A 88 -1.38 -11.62 16.12
N PRO A 89 -2.12 -11.30 15.05
CA PRO A 89 -3.58 -11.25 15.11
C PRO A 89 -4.24 -12.64 15.09
N VAL A 90 -3.52 -13.67 14.67
CA VAL A 90 -4.09 -15.02 14.50
C VAL A 90 -4.43 -15.63 15.85
N GLY A 91 -5.65 -16.17 15.96
CA GLY A 91 -6.17 -16.75 17.20
C GLY A 91 -6.87 -15.76 18.13
N GLN A 92 -6.79 -14.44 17.86
CA GLN A 92 -7.52 -13.45 18.65
C GLN A 92 -9.03 -13.64 18.53
N VAL A 93 -9.74 -13.57 19.64
CA VAL A 93 -11.20 -13.53 19.69
C VAL A 93 -11.62 -12.07 19.50
N ILE A 94 -12.32 -11.81 18.38
CA ILE A 94 -12.78 -10.46 18.01
C ILE A 94 -13.96 -10.07 18.88
N ASP A 95 -14.93 -10.97 18.98
CA ASP A 95 -16.13 -10.86 19.80
C ASP A 95 -16.74 -12.25 20.04
N GLY A 96 -17.77 -12.30 20.87
CA GLY A 96 -18.47 -13.53 21.19
C GLY A 96 -19.28 -13.40 22.46
N GLY A 97 -19.96 -14.49 22.84
CA GLY A 97 -20.76 -14.54 24.05
C GLY A 97 -21.52 -15.85 24.22
N LEU A 98 -22.22 -15.97 25.33
CA LEU A 98 -23.16 -17.06 25.59
C LEU A 98 -24.52 -16.69 25.00
N LEU A 99 -25.05 -17.55 24.12
CA LEU A 99 -26.37 -17.39 23.53
C LEU A 99 -27.45 -17.99 24.44
N ASP A 100 -28.71 -17.58 24.24
CA ASP A 100 -29.86 -18.09 24.99
C ASP A 100 -30.05 -19.63 24.86
N SER A 101 -29.53 -20.20 23.78
CA SER A 101 -29.46 -21.64 23.56
C SER A 101 -28.45 -22.39 24.44
N GLY A 102 -27.62 -21.68 25.21
CA GLY A 102 -26.50 -22.25 25.94
C GLY A 102 -25.22 -22.46 25.11
N LEU A 103 -25.24 -22.13 23.81
CA LEU A 103 -24.07 -22.23 22.95
C LEU A 103 -23.14 -21.02 23.25
N ARG A 104 -21.87 -21.27 23.58
CA ARG A 104 -20.84 -20.21 23.63
C ARG A 104 -20.23 -20.03 22.25
N LEU A 105 -20.44 -18.87 21.64
CA LEU A 105 -19.98 -18.54 20.29
C LEU A 105 -18.82 -17.54 20.35
N GLU A 106 -17.81 -17.76 19.55
CA GLU A 106 -16.66 -16.87 19.40
C GLU A 106 -16.41 -16.59 17.92
N ARG A 107 -16.07 -15.34 17.58
CA ARG A 107 -15.52 -14.97 16.27
C ARG A 107 -14.02 -14.83 16.41
N ARG A 108 -13.27 -15.75 15.82
CA ARG A 108 -11.83 -15.90 16.01
C ARG A 108 -11.09 -15.63 14.71
N ARG A 109 -10.02 -14.80 14.77
CA ARG A 109 -9.15 -14.53 13.62
C ARG A 109 -8.39 -15.77 13.18
N VAL A 110 -8.30 -15.95 11.87
CA VAL A 110 -7.55 -17.02 11.21
C VAL A 110 -6.81 -16.46 9.97
N PRO A 111 -5.72 -17.10 9.49
CA PRO A 111 -5.09 -16.73 8.23
C PRO A 111 -6.08 -16.77 7.08
N LEU A 112 -5.85 -15.97 6.04
CA LEU A 112 -6.57 -16.07 4.76
C LEU A 112 -6.27 -17.38 4.05
N GLY A 113 -5.01 -17.82 4.03
CA GLY A 113 -4.58 -19.05 3.39
C GLY A 113 -3.38 -18.83 2.47
N VAL A 114 -3.60 -18.72 1.16
CA VAL A 114 -2.56 -18.44 0.16
C VAL A 114 -2.79 -17.05 -0.43
N ILE A 115 -1.78 -16.21 -0.37
CA ILE A 115 -1.81 -14.85 -0.90
C ILE A 115 -0.96 -14.79 -2.16
N GLY A 116 -1.58 -14.37 -3.27
CA GLY A 116 -0.88 -14.06 -4.50
C GLY A 116 -0.51 -12.58 -4.54
N VAL A 117 0.75 -12.26 -4.85
CA VAL A 117 1.19 -10.86 -4.98
C VAL A 117 1.88 -10.64 -6.31
N ILE A 118 1.37 -9.69 -7.08
CA ILE A 118 1.95 -9.28 -8.36
C ILE A 118 2.51 -7.87 -8.18
N TYR A 119 3.82 -7.70 -8.40
CA TYR A 119 4.50 -6.43 -8.15
C TYR A 119 5.50 -6.07 -9.24
N GLU A 120 5.70 -4.77 -9.40
CA GLU A 120 6.65 -4.20 -10.34
C GLU A 120 8.00 -3.94 -9.64
N ALA A 121 9.02 -3.70 -10.38
CA ALA A 121 10.40 -3.27 -10.11
C ALA A 121 10.75 -2.79 -8.68
N ARG A 122 10.56 -3.65 -7.67
CA ARG A 122 10.86 -3.36 -6.25
C ARG A 122 11.36 -4.62 -5.54
N PRO A 123 12.65 -4.89 -5.49
CA PRO A 123 13.19 -6.13 -4.93
C PRO A 123 12.88 -6.34 -3.44
N ASN A 124 12.75 -5.25 -2.65
CA ASN A 124 12.39 -5.33 -1.23
C ASN A 124 10.99 -5.92 -1.01
N VAL A 125 10.05 -5.73 -1.94
CA VAL A 125 8.65 -6.23 -1.79
C VAL A 125 8.60 -7.74 -1.61
N THR A 126 9.55 -8.48 -2.19
CA THR A 126 9.66 -9.93 -2.02
C THR A 126 9.76 -10.31 -0.54
N VAL A 127 10.63 -9.65 0.20
CA VAL A 127 10.85 -9.92 1.63
C VAL A 127 9.72 -9.33 2.48
N ASP A 128 9.29 -8.10 2.19
CA ASP A 128 8.23 -7.41 2.94
C ASP A 128 6.95 -8.25 2.94
N VAL A 129 6.51 -8.70 1.75
CA VAL A 129 5.31 -9.53 1.61
C VAL A 129 5.48 -10.89 2.25
N ALA A 130 6.62 -11.57 2.01
CA ALA A 130 6.87 -12.89 2.59
C ALA A 130 6.83 -12.85 4.11
N SER A 131 7.48 -11.86 4.74
CA SER A 131 7.51 -11.72 6.20
C SER A 131 6.13 -11.46 6.80
N LEU A 132 5.32 -10.58 6.20
CA LEU A 132 3.96 -10.30 6.66
C LEU A 132 3.02 -11.49 6.47
N CYS A 133 3.14 -12.22 5.35
CA CYS A 133 2.37 -13.45 5.11
C CYS A 133 2.74 -14.52 6.14
N LEU A 134 4.03 -14.79 6.38
CA LEU A 134 4.48 -15.78 7.35
C LEU A 134 4.10 -15.41 8.77
N LYS A 135 4.19 -14.12 9.16
CA LYS A 135 3.75 -13.63 10.48
C LYS A 135 2.28 -13.90 10.72
N THR A 136 1.47 -13.85 9.69
CA THR A 136 0.02 -14.09 9.76
C THR A 136 -0.39 -15.52 9.40
N GLY A 137 0.58 -16.43 9.23
CA GLY A 137 0.32 -17.84 8.94
C GLY A 137 -0.18 -18.12 7.53
N ASN A 138 0.07 -17.24 6.58
CA ASN A 138 -0.27 -17.39 5.18
C ASN A 138 0.93 -17.91 4.36
N ALA A 139 0.65 -18.69 3.33
CA ALA A 139 1.60 -18.95 2.25
C ALA A 139 1.54 -17.82 1.20
N ALA A 140 2.62 -17.63 0.46
CA ALA A 140 2.72 -16.59 -0.57
C ALA A 140 3.18 -17.16 -1.92
N ILE A 141 2.51 -16.75 -3.00
CA ILE A 141 2.97 -16.93 -4.38
C ILE A 141 3.26 -15.55 -4.96
N LEU A 142 4.51 -15.31 -5.31
CA LEU A 142 5.04 -14.01 -5.69
C LEU A 142 5.28 -13.95 -7.19
N ARG A 143 4.89 -12.84 -7.85
CA ARG A 143 5.17 -12.56 -9.24
C ARG A 143 5.73 -11.15 -9.39
N GLY A 144 7.05 -11.03 -9.38
CA GLY A 144 7.76 -9.78 -9.61
C GLY A 144 7.83 -9.38 -11.09
N GLY A 145 8.22 -8.13 -11.35
CA GLY A 145 8.51 -7.63 -12.69
C GLY A 145 9.68 -8.38 -13.34
N LYS A 146 9.74 -8.33 -14.68
CA LYS A 146 10.80 -8.97 -15.45
C LYS A 146 12.19 -8.40 -15.13
N GLU A 147 12.22 -7.17 -14.63
CA GLU A 147 13.44 -6.42 -14.30
C GLU A 147 14.12 -6.91 -13.02
N THR A 148 13.44 -7.74 -12.21
CA THR A 148 13.92 -8.19 -10.89
C THR A 148 13.86 -9.71 -10.73
N TYR A 149 13.67 -10.46 -11.80
CA TYR A 149 13.36 -11.88 -11.67
C TYR A 149 14.49 -12.70 -11.06
N ARG A 150 15.77 -12.40 -11.39
CA ARG A 150 16.93 -13.09 -10.80
C ARG A 150 17.08 -12.75 -9.32
N THR A 151 16.96 -11.46 -8.99
CA THR A 151 17.00 -10.98 -7.62
C THR A 151 15.92 -11.64 -6.78
N ASN A 152 14.67 -11.68 -7.29
CA ASN A 152 13.55 -12.29 -6.60
C ASN A 152 13.74 -13.79 -6.40
N ALA A 153 14.23 -14.51 -7.43
CA ALA A 153 14.51 -15.94 -7.33
C ALA A 153 15.60 -16.23 -6.27
N ALA A 154 16.69 -15.46 -6.27
CA ALA A 154 17.75 -15.60 -5.28
C ALA A 154 17.22 -15.30 -3.85
N THR A 155 16.45 -14.24 -3.69
CA THR A 155 15.86 -13.86 -2.39
C THR A 155 14.88 -14.92 -1.89
N VAL A 156 14.00 -15.44 -2.76
CA VAL A 156 13.07 -16.51 -2.39
C VAL A 156 13.81 -17.80 -2.03
N ALA A 157 14.89 -18.13 -2.72
CA ALA A 157 15.71 -19.30 -2.38
C ALA A 157 16.30 -19.18 -0.95
N VAL A 158 16.74 -17.98 -0.56
CA VAL A 158 17.22 -17.71 0.82
C VAL A 158 16.08 -17.88 1.84
N ILE A 159 14.89 -17.35 1.55
CA ILE A 159 13.71 -17.52 2.41
C ILE A 159 13.33 -19.00 2.53
N GLN A 160 13.36 -19.74 1.44
CA GLN A 160 13.06 -21.17 1.43
C GLN A 160 14.08 -21.99 2.23
N HIS A 161 15.36 -21.63 2.17
CA HIS A 161 16.40 -22.23 3.00
C HIS A 161 16.12 -22.01 4.50
N ALA A 162 15.77 -20.78 4.90
CA ALA A 162 15.38 -20.46 6.27
C ALA A 162 14.14 -21.25 6.74
N LEU A 163 13.11 -21.36 5.87
CA LEU A 163 11.91 -22.17 6.15
C LEU A 163 12.29 -23.64 6.42
N GLN A 164 13.13 -24.25 5.58
CA GLN A 164 13.58 -25.63 5.72
C GLN A 164 14.42 -25.82 7.01
N ALA A 165 15.30 -24.87 7.33
CA ALA A 165 16.06 -24.88 8.59
C ALA A 165 15.16 -24.85 9.84
N CYS A 166 13.98 -24.27 9.71
CA CYS A 166 12.94 -24.26 10.75
C CYS A 166 11.99 -25.48 10.69
N GLY A 167 12.19 -26.42 9.78
CA GLY A 167 11.32 -27.60 9.60
C GLY A 167 10.00 -27.32 8.88
N LEU A 168 9.92 -26.20 8.13
CA LEU A 168 8.74 -25.80 7.38
C LEU A 168 8.89 -26.07 5.89
N PRO A 169 7.78 -26.23 5.15
CA PRO A 169 7.83 -26.46 3.73
C PRO A 169 8.34 -25.21 2.98
N ALA A 170 9.32 -25.39 2.11
CA ALA A 170 9.82 -24.34 1.21
C ALA A 170 8.69 -23.71 0.37
N ALA A 171 7.66 -24.49 0.04
CA ALA A 171 6.50 -24.06 -0.71
C ALA A 171 5.62 -23.02 0.02
N ALA A 172 5.93 -22.68 1.28
CA ALA A 172 5.29 -21.59 1.99
C ALA A 172 5.52 -20.22 1.33
N VAL A 173 6.66 -20.04 0.67
CA VAL A 173 6.96 -18.85 -0.14
C VAL A 173 7.54 -19.30 -1.47
N GLN A 174 6.87 -18.93 -2.55
CA GLN A 174 7.29 -19.30 -3.91
C GLN A 174 7.29 -18.07 -4.81
N SER A 175 8.20 -18.04 -5.80
CA SER A 175 8.21 -17.05 -6.88
C SER A 175 7.94 -17.70 -8.23
N ILE A 176 7.27 -16.97 -9.11
CA ILE A 176 7.14 -17.34 -10.53
C ILE A 176 8.34 -16.75 -11.25
N ASP A 177 9.34 -17.58 -11.51
CA ASP A 177 10.65 -17.16 -12.02
C ASP A 177 10.69 -16.98 -13.55
N ASN A 178 9.56 -17.13 -14.21
CA ASN A 178 9.45 -16.94 -15.65
C ASN A 178 8.80 -15.57 -15.94
N PRO A 179 9.45 -14.69 -16.73
CA PRO A 179 8.96 -13.35 -17.04
C PRO A 179 7.76 -13.31 -18.00
N ASP A 180 7.30 -14.44 -18.52
CA ASP A 180 6.17 -14.52 -19.46
C ASP A 180 4.91 -13.90 -18.81
N ARG A 181 4.31 -12.95 -19.53
CA ARG A 181 3.06 -12.29 -19.11
C ARG A 181 1.85 -13.22 -19.11
N ALA A 182 1.86 -14.30 -19.91
CA ALA A 182 0.79 -15.28 -19.92
C ALA A 182 0.61 -15.92 -18.54
N LEU A 183 1.70 -16.11 -17.78
CA LEU A 183 1.65 -16.64 -16.43
C LEU A 183 0.95 -15.72 -15.43
N VAL A 184 0.93 -14.41 -15.66
CA VAL A 184 0.12 -13.47 -14.87
C VAL A 184 -1.36 -13.79 -15.07
N THR A 185 -1.80 -13.93 -16.33
CA THR A 185 -3.20 -14.25 -16.63
C THR A 185 -3.60 -15.62 -16.09
N GLU A 186 -2.70 -16.61 -16.13
CA GLU A 186 -2.94 -17.93 -15.52
C GLU A 186 -3.06 -17.80 -14.00
N MET A 187 -2.15 -17.07 -13.34
CA MET A 187 -2.19 -16.82 -11.89
C MET A 187 -3.50 -16.17 -11.43
N LEU A 188 -4.04 -15.21 -12.21
CA LEU A 188 -5.29 -14.52 -11.93
C LEU A 188 -6.51 -15.47 -11.89
N ARG A 189 -6.37 -16.71 -12.36
CA ARG A 189 -7.43 -17.72 -12.43
C ARG A 189 -7.20 -18.93 -11.53
N MET A 190 -6.25 -18.82 -10.60
CA MET A 190 -5.93 -19.90 -9.67
C MET A 190 -6.79 -19.87 -8.39
N ASP A 191 -8.07 -19.56 -8.50
CA ASP A 191 -9.03 -19.43 -7.37
C ASP A 191 -9.19 -20.70 -6.53
N LYS A 192 -8.83 -21.87 -7.06
CA LYS A 192 -8.74 -23.11 -6.26
C LYS A 192 -7.61 -23.11 -5.24
N TYR A 193 -6.59 -22.32 -5.45
CA TYR A 193 -5.35 -22.37 -4.67
C TYR A 193 -5.04 -21.06 -3.96
N ILE A 194 -5.31 -19.91 -4.60
CA ILE A 194 -5.03 -18.57 -4.08
C ILE A 194 -6.32 -17.97 -3.52
N ASP A 195 -6.27 -17.52 -2.28
CA ASP A 195 -7.43 -17.00 -1.57
C ASP A 195 -7.59 -15.47 -1.74
N MET A 196 -6.50 -14.74 -2.02
CA MET A 196 -6.52 -13.31 -2.26
C MET A 196 -5.34 -12.88 -3.15
N LEU A 197 -5.57 -11.88 -4.02
CA LEU A 197 -4.54 -11.24 -4.84
C LEU A 197 -4.31 -9.79 -4.42
N ILE A 198 -3.04 -9.40 -4.37
CA ILE A 198 -2.62 -8.03 -4.06
C ILE A 198 -1.70 -7.53 -5.20
N PRO A 199 -2.21 -6.69 -6.11
CA PRO A 199 -1.38 -6.00 -7.08
C PRO A 199 -0.60 -4.84 -6.43
N ARG A 200 0.69 -4.73 -6.76
CA ARG A 200 1.62 -3.68 -6.30
C ARG A 200 2.32 -3.04 -7.49
N GLY A 201 1.64 -2.15 -8.18
CA GLY A 201 2.13 -1.49 -9.39
C GLY A 201 1.22 -0.36 -9.83
N GLY A 202 1.38 0.09 -11.08
CA GLY A 202 0.59 1.19 -11.64
C GLY A 202 -0.86 0.81 -11.97
N ALA A 203 -1.63 1.82 -12.40
CA ALA A 203 -3.06 1.71 -12.73
C ALA A 203 -3.39 0.56 -13.69
N GLY A 204 -2.53 0.30 -14.66
CA GLY A 204 -2.72 -0.78 -15.64
C GLY A 204 -2.72 -2.16 -15.01
N LEU A 205 -1.85 -2.41 -14.03
CA LEU A 205 -1.81 -3.68 -13.30
C LEU A 205 -3.08 -3.86 -12.44
N HIS A 206 -3.49 -2.83 -11.72
CA HIS A 206 -4.71 -2.87 -10.91
C HIS A 206 -5.94 -3.10 -11.77
N LYS A 207 -6.04 -2.44 -12.93
CA LYS A 207 -7.12 -2.65 -13.90
C LYS A 207 -7.13 -4.08 -14.42
N LEU A 208 -5.98 -4.60 -14.85
CA LEU A 208 -5.84 -5.97 -15.34
C LEU A 208 -6.32 -7.00 -14.29
N CYS A 209 -5.84 -6.87 -13.06
CA CYS A 209 -6.23 -7.78 -11.97
C CYS A 209 -7.72 -7.71 -11.68
N ARG A 210 -8.30 -6.51 -11.60
CA ARG A 210 -9.73 -6.31 -11.33
C ARG A 210 -10.63 -6.89 -12.42
N GLU A 211 -10.24 -6.76 -13.70
CA GLU A 211 -11.06 -7.19 -14.84
C GLU A 211 -10.93 -8.67 -15.15
N GLN A 212 -9.78 -9.29 -14.88
CA GLN A 212 -9.50 -10.65 -15.34
C GLN A 212 -9.41 -11.70 -14.24
N SER A 213 -9.32 -11.29 -12.97
CA SER A 213 -9.18 -12.24 -11.88
C SER A 213 -10.49 -12.92 -11.51
N THR A 214 -10.44 -14.24 -11.27
CA THR A 214 -11.49 -15.00 -10.58
C THR A 214 -11.26 -15.06 -9.07
N ILE A 215 -10.10 -14.60 -8.60
CA ILE A 215 -9.70 -14.52 -7.19
C ILE A 215 -10.09 -13.14 -6.65
N PRO A 216 -10.52 -12.98 -5.39
CA PRO A 216 -10.69 -11.68 -4.76
C PRO A 216 -9.41 -10.84 -4.85
N VAL A 217 -9.52 -9.62 -5.40
CA VAL A 217 -8.38 -8.71 -5.59
C VAL A 217 -8.50 -7.54 -4.64
N ILE A 218 -7.41 -7.21 -3.94
CA ILE A 218 -7.30 -5.96 -3.22
C ILE A 218 -6.92 -4.87 -4.21
N THR A 219 -7.80 -3.89 -4.38
CA THR A 219 -7.57 -2.75 -5.27
C THR A 219 -7.23 -1.50 -4.47
N GLY A 220 -6.33 -0.70 -5.01
CA GLY A 220 -5.84 0.52 -4.37
C GLY A 220 -4.51 0.95 -4.99
N GLY A 221 -3.78 1.80 -4.29
CA GLY A 221 -2.42 2.15 -4.70
C GLY A 221 -2.31 3.25 -5.77
N ILE A 222 -3.44 3.80 -6.25
CA ILE A 222 -3.50 5.02 -7.07
C ILE A 222 -4.10 6.10 -6.19
N GLY A 223 -3.37 7.18 -6.01
CA GLY A 223 -3.76 8.25 -5.10
C GLY A 223 -3.88 9.60 -5.79
N VAL A 224 -5.07 9.95 -6.31
CA VAL A 224 -5.41 11.33 -6.62
C VAL A 224 -5.94 11.95 -5.34
N CYS A 225 -5.02 12.42 -4.49
CA CYS A 225 -5.33 12.95 -3.16
C CYS A 225 -5.59 14.45 -3.22
N HIS A 226 -6.53 14.95 -2.40
CA HIS A 226 -6.92 16.34 -2.36
C HIS A 226 -6.67 16.97 -0.99
N ILE A 227 -6.35 18.25 -0.98
CA ILE A 227 -6.41 19.10 0.22
C ILE A 227 -7.32 20.28 -0.06
N TYR A 228 -8.38 20.43 0.73
CA TYR A 228 -9.23 21.61 0.70
C TYR A 228 -8.80 22.62 1.74
N VAL A 229 -8.51 23.84 1.31
CA VAL A 229 -8.19 24.99 2.16
C VAL A 229 -9.45 25.82 2.34
N ASP A 230 -10.07 25.67 3.51
CA ASP A 230 -11.31 26.33 3.89
C ASP A 230 -11.10 27.82 4.21
N ASP A 231 -12.17 28.61 4.23
CA ASP A 231 -12.14 30.05 4.48
C ASP A 231 -11.50 30.47 5.81
N THR A 232 -11.58 29.59 6.81
CA THR A 232 -11.00 29.78 8.15
C THR A 232 -9.60 29.23 8.33
N ALA A 233 -9.00 28.69 7.28
CA ALA A 233 -7.64 28.12 7.35
C ALA A 233 -6.60 29.20 7.70
N GLU A 234 -5.70 28.87 8.61
CA GLU A 234 -4.52 29.71 8.90
C GLU A 234 -3.44 29.45 7.84
N ILE A 235 -3.01 30.51 7.14
CA ILE A 235 -2.14 30.40 5.97
C ILE A 235 -0.81 29.71 6.29
N ALA A 236 -0.10 30.13 7.31
CA ALA A 236 1.24 29.59 7.59
C ALA A 236 1.25 28.10 8.00
N PRO A 237 0.33 27.58 8.88
CA PRO A 237 0.21 26.15 9.10
C PRO A 237 -0.27 25.39 7.87
N ALA A 238 -1.21 25.95 7.10
CA ALA A 238 -1.71 25.30 5.89
C ALA A 238 -0.59 25.08 4.85
N LEU A 239 0.26 26.08 4.61
CA LEU A 239 1.39 25.95 3.70
C LEU A 239 2.38 24.86 4.14
N LYS A 240 2.68 24.77 5.45
CA LYS A 240 3.55 23.69 5.97
C LYS A 240 2.99 22.30 5.67
N ILE A 241 1.68 22.13 5.83
CA ILE A 241 1.00 20.85 5.54
C ILE A 241 1.08 20.54 4.05
N ILE A 242 0.78 21.51 3.19
CA ILE A 242 0.76 21.33 1.73
C ILE A 242 2.17 21.06 1.18
N VAL A 243 3.18 21.82 1.63
CA VAL A 243 4.57 21.56 1.26
C VAL A 243 4.96 20.13 1.65
N ASN A 244 4.69 19.72 2.89
CA ASN A 244 4.95 18.34 3.32
C ASN A 244 4.19 17.33 2.47
N ALA A 245 2.90 17.55 2.23
CA ALA A 245 2.05 16.64 1.46
C ALA A 245 2.50 16.46 0.01
N LYS A 246 3.15 17.48 -0.61
CA LYS A 246 3.63 17.40 -1.98
C LYS A 246 5.10 17.02 -2.11
N THR A 247 5.97 17.52 -1.23
CA THR A 247 7.42 17.49 -1.48
C THR A 247 8.19 16.44 -0.70
N GLN A 248 7.63 15.88 0.39
CA GLN A 248 8.35 14.91 1.21
C GLN A 248 8.74 13.66 0.41
N ARG A 249 7.83 13.16 -0.44
CA ARG A 249 8.09 12.05 -1.35
C ARG A 249 7.06 12.08 -2.49
N PRO A 250 7.33 12.81 -3.57
CA PRO A 250 6.35 13.07 -4.64
C PRO A 250 5.81 11.81 -5.33
N SER A 251 6.60 10.74 -5.35
CA SER A 251 6.28 9.49 -6.07
C SER A 251 5.49 8.46 -5.26
N THR A 252 4.72 8.90 -4.25
CA THR A 252 3.90 8.00 -3.42
C THR A 252 2.41 8.33 -3.54
N CYS A 253 1.58 7.28 -3.44
CA CYS A 253 0.14 7.34 -3.67
C CYS A 253 -0.65 8.23 -2.67
N ASN A 254 -0.07 8.61 -1.54
CA ASN A 254 -0.66 9.53 -0.56
C ASN A 254 -0.16 10.97 -0.70
N THR A 255 0.58 11.28 -1.77
CA THR A 255 0.98 12.64 -2.11
C THR A 255 -0.23 13.43 -2.58
N VAL A 256 -0.33 14.70 -2.19
CA VAL A 256 -1.41 15.58 -2.69
C VAL A 256 -1.20 15.86 -4.19
N GLU A 257 -2.27 15.69 -4.97
CA GLU A 257 -2.27 15.96 -6.40
C GLU A 257 -3.13 17.16 -6.78
N THR A 258 -4.16 17.47 -5.98
CA THR A 258 -5.02 18.63 -6.21
C THR A 258 -5.25 19.41 -4.92
N LEU A 259 -5.03 20.71 -5.02
CA LEU A 259 -5.32 21.70 -3.97
C LEU A 259 -6.58 22.47 -4.35
N LEU A 260 -7.60 22.40 -3.51
CA LEU A 260 -8.85 23.14 -3.64
C LEU A 260 -8.82 24.33 -2.66
N VAL A 261 -8.98 25.56 -3.14
CA VAL A 261 -8.85 26.76 -2.31
C VAL A 261 -10.18 27.52 -2.29
N ASN A 262 -10.69 27.79 -1.08
CA ASN A 262 -11.90 28.61 -0.95
C ASN A 262 -11.66 30.02 -1.51
N GLN A 263 -12.58 30.48 -2.34
CA GLN A 263 -12.48 31.79 -3.02
C GLN A 263 -12.28 32.97 -2.06
N SER A 264 -12.82 32.90 -0.84
CA SER A 264 -12.76 33.99 0.13
C SER A 264 -11.37 34.29 0.66
N ILE A 265 -10.46 33.30 0.64
CA ILE A 265 -9.06 33.46 1.07
C ILE A 265 -8.06 33.35 -0.10
N ALA A 266 -8.54 33.08 -1.31
CA ALA A 266 -7.71 32.70 -2.45
C ALA A 266 -6.60 33.73 -2.74
N GLU A 267 -6.92 35.03 -2.81
CA GLU A 267 -5.94 36.07 -3.14
C GLU A 267 -4.72 36.05 -2.21
N ARG A 268 -4.95 36.05 -0.90
CA ARG A 268 -3.89 36.04 0.11
C ARG A 268 -3.17 34.71 0.17
N PHE A 269 -3.91 33.62 0.05
CA PHE A 269 -3.36 32.27 0.14
C PHE A 269 -2.49 31.93 -1.06
N LEU A 270 -2.98 32.20 -2.29
CA LEU A 270 -2.26 31.87 -3.53
C LEU A 270 -0.94 32.66 -3.68
N SER A 271 -0.90 33.90 -3.22
CA SER A 271 0.35 34.69 -3.18
C SER A 271 1.41 34.01 -2.31
N ALA A 272 1.04 33.57 -1.11
CA ALA A 272 1.96 32.86 -0.21
C ALA A 272 2.29 31.45 -0.69
N LEU A 273 1.33 30.75 -1.33
CA LEU A 273 1.54 29.44 -1.95
C LEU A 273 2.58 29.51 -3.07
N SER A 274 2.45 30.52 -3.97
CA SER A 274 3.39 30.70 -5.09
C SER A 274 4.84 30.82 -4.59
N GLN A 275 5.09 31.58 -3.52
CA GLN A 275 6.41 31.70 -2.92
C GLN A 275 6.96 30.34 -2.44
N GLN A 276 6.16 29.59 -1.66
CA GLN A 276 6.58 28.30 -1.09
C GLN A 276 6.80 27.23 -2.15
N MET A 277 5.97 27.22 -3.20
CA MET A 277 6.08 26.24 -4.28
C MET A 277 7.29 26.53 -5.18
N ALA A 278 7.60 27.79 -5.41
CA ALA A 278 8.85 28.19 -6.11
C ALA A 278 10.09 27.69 -5.38
N GLU A 279 10.17 27.90 -4.05
CA GLU A 279 11.28 27.44 -3.21
C GLU A 279 11.41 25.90 -3.22
N SER A 280 10.31 25.20 -3.39
CA SER A 280 10.24 23.74 -3.41
C SER A 280 10.37 23.13 -4.82
N GLY A 281 10.46 23.94 -5.87
CA GLY A 281 10.55 23.48 -7.26
C GLY A 281 9.29 22.80 -7.78
N VAL A 282 8.11 23.13 -7.21
CA VAL A 282 6.82 22.57 -7.61
C VAL A 282 6.21 23.39 -8.75
N THR A 283 5.78 22.72 -9.82
CA THR A 283 4.99 23.32 -10.90
C THR A 283 3.51 23.31 -10.50
N LEU A 284 2.86 24.47 -10.62
CA LEU A 284 1.44 24.62 -10.33
C LEU A 284 0.61 24.59 -11.63
N HIS A 285 -0.36 23.70 -11.70
CA HIS A 285 -1.34 23.61 -12.78
C HIS A 285 -2.63 24.29 -12.28
N ALA A 286 -2.88 25.51 -12.72
CA ALA A 286 -3.91 26.38 -12.19
C ALA A 286 -5.15 26.44 -13.09
N ASP A 287 -6.34 26.46 -12.47
CA ASP A 287 -7.57 26.82 -13.17
C ASP A 287 -7.57 28.32 -13.57
N ASP A 288 -8.48 28.73 -14.42
CA ASP A 288 -8.55 30.11 -14.91
C ASP A 288 -8.69 31.13 -13.77
N ALA A 289 -9.35 30.78 -12.68
CA ALA A 289 -9.57 31.64 -11.53
C ALA A 289 -8.30 31.84 -10.68
N ALA A 290 -7.46 30.80 -10.57
CA ALA A 290 -6.22 30.85 -9.80
C ALA A 290 -5.02 31.36 -10.63
N LEU A 291 -5.08 31.22 -11.96
CA LEU A 291 -3.96 31.40 -12.87
C LEU A 291 -3.32 32.79 -12.74
N ALA A 292 -4.12 33.85 -12.83
CA ALA A 292 -3.62 35.22 -12.77
C ALA A 292 -2.97 35.56 -11.41
N ALA A 293 -3.56 35.09 -10.32
CA ALA A 293 -3.02 35.31 -8.97
C ALA A 293 -1.70 34.58 -8.74
N LEU A 294 -1.57 33.36 -9.24
CA LEU A 294 -0.36 32.56 -9.13
C LEU A 294 0.77 33.04 -10.05
N GLN A 295 0.46 33.45 -11.26
CA GLN A 295 1.44 34.01 -12.23
C GLN A 295 2.05 35.35 -11.77
N ALA A 296 1.39 36.08 -10.87
CA ALA A 296 1.96 37.28 -10.25
C ALA A 296 3.09 36.95 -9.26
N GLY A 297 3.24 35.70 -8.84
CA GLY A 297 4.27 35.21 -7.93
C GLY A 297 5.43 34.53 -8.65
N PRO A 298 6.41 33.98 -7.88
CA PRO A 298 7.64 33.40 -8.43
C PRO A 298 7.52 31.93 -8.87
N ALA A 299 6.39 31.22 -8.61
CA ALA A 299 6.26 29.81 -8.96
C ALA A 299 6.17 29.60 -10.49
N ASN A 300 6.57 28.40 -10.93
CA ASN A 300 6.27 27.95 -12.27
C ASN A 300 4.78 27.59 -12.35
N VAL A 301 4.02 28.30 -13.21
CA VAL A 301 2.57 28.16 -13.29
C VAL A 301 2.14 27.94 -14.74
N VAL A 302 1.36 26.91 -14.95
CA VAL A 302 0.74 26.55 -16.24
C VAL A 302 -0.76 26.41 -16.08
N ALA A 303 -1.51 26.58 -17.17
CA ALA A 303 -2.95 26.32 -17.14
C ALA A 303 -3.22 24.82 -17.00
N VAL A 304 -4.14 24.45 -16.11
CA VAL A 304 -4.58 23.05 -15.93
C VAL A 304 -5.47 22.64 -17.12
N LYS A 305 -5.38 21.38 -17.50
CA LYS A 305 -6.35 20.74 -18.40
C LYS A 305 -7.31 19.91 -17.56
N GLU A 306 -8.57 19.82 -17.96
CA GLU A 306 -9.61 19.12 -17.19
C GLU A 306 -9.23 17.68 -16.85
N GLU A 307 -8.61 16.97 -17.81
CA GLU A 307 -8.19 15.58 -17.63
C GLU A 307 -7.10 15.41 -16.58
N GLN A 308 -6.33 16.47 -16.25
CA GLN A 308 -5.25 16.43 -15.27
C GLN A 308 -5.76 16.33 -13.82
N TYR A 309 -7.03 16.62 -13.56
CA TYR A 309 -7.61 16.39 -12.23
C TYR A 309 -7.76 14.90 -11.89
N ASP A 310 -7.74 14.02 -12.90
CA ASP A 310 -7.77 12.57 -12.73
C ASP A 310 -6.36 11.94 -12.67
N ASP A 311 -5.31 12.75 -12.86
CA ASP A 311 -3.94 12.27 -12.95
C ASP A 311 -3.27 12.15 -11.57
N GLU A 312 -2.61 11.02 -11.34
CA GLU A 312 -1.62 10.85 -10.29
C GLU A 312 -0.25 11.22 -10.88
N PHE A 313 0.22 12.45 -10.64
CA PHE A 313 1.44 12.98 -11.25
C PHE A 313 2.72 12.21 -10.84
N LEU A 314 2.81 11.79 -9.59
CA LEU A 314 4.01 11.15 -9.01
C LEU A 314 5.30 12.01 -9.15
N SER A 315 5.14 13.31 -9.30
CA SER A 315 6.19 14.32 -9.53
C SER A 315 5.91 15.59 -8.73
N LEU A 316 6.78 16.60 -8.86
CA LEU A 316 6.60 17.92 -8.25
C LEU A 316 5.63 18.80 -9.07
N ASP A 317 4.47 18.24 -9.40
CA ASP A 317 3.35 18.89 -10.09
C ASP A 317 2.13 18.90 -9.18
N LEU A 318 1.38 19.99 -9.12
CA LEU A 318 0.23 20.18 -8.22
C LEU A 318 -0.87 20.97 -8.93
N ASN A 319 -2.06 20.38 -9.04
CA ASN A 319 -3.26 21.10 -9.48
C ASN A 319 -3.72 22.09 -8.41
N VAL A 320 -4.16 23.27 -8.83
CA VAL A 320 -4.73 24.31 -7.97
C VAL A 320 -6.04 24.79 -8.59
N LYS A 321 -7.13 24.65 -7.83
CA LYS A 321 -8.47 25.07 -8.24
C LYS A 321 -9.12 25.92 -7.16
N ILE A 322 -9.73 27.05 -7.57
CA ILE A 322 -10.56 27.86 -6.69
C ILE A 322 -11.97 27.26 -6.67
N VAL A 323 -12.50 27.07 -5.48
CA VAL A 323 -13.87 26.59 -5.24
C VAL A 323 -14.67 27.63 -4.44
N THR A 324 -15.99 27.69 -4.67
CA THR A 324 -16.84 28.72 -4.04
C THR A 324 -17.27 28.32 -2.64
N SER A 325 -17.29 27.03 -2.35
CA SER A 325 -17.81 26.46 -1.10
C SER A 325 -17.20 25.11 -0.74
N LEU A 326 -17.46 24.63 0.48
CA LEU A 326 -17.18 23.27 0.90
C LEU A 326 -17.92 22.23 0.04
N ASP A 327 -19.15 22.56 -0.40
CA ASP A 327 -19.96 21.67 -1.23
C ASP A 327 -19.29 21.43 -2.60
N ASP A 328 -18.74 22.50 -3.21
CA ASP A 328 -17.98 22.37 -4.48
C ASP A 328 -16.70 21.57 -4.30
N ALA A 329 -15.99 21.75 -3.18
CA ALA A 329 -14.80 20.98 -2.87
C ALA A 329 -15.13 19.48 -2.73
N ILE A 330 -16.17 19.14 -2.00
CA ILE A 330 -16.63 17.75 -1.82
C ILE A 330 -17.10 17.16 -3.16
N ALA A 331 -17.79 17.93 -3.99
CA ALA A 331 -18.23 17.50 -5.32
C ALA A 331 -17.02 17.17 -6.21
N HIS A 332 -16.00 18.04 -6.23
CA HIS A 332 -14.77 17.81 -6.98
C HIS A 332 -14.03 16.55 -6.49
N ILE A 333 -13.89 16.35 -5.19
CA ILE A 333 -13.25 15.16 -4.62
C ILE A 333 -14.03 13.88 -5.00
N ARG A 334 -15.36 13.94 -5.05
CA ARG A 334 -16.19 12.79 -5.48
C ARG A 334 -16.02 12.45 -6.95
N GLU A 335 -15.80 13.44 -7.80
CA GLU A 335 -15.64 13.29 -9.23
C GLU A 335 -14.25 12.78 -9.60
N HIS A 336 -13.20 13.41 -9.09
CA HIS A 336 -11.81 13.20 -9.50
C HIS A 336 -10.98 12.35 -8.51
N GLY A 337 -11.44 12.17 -7.28
CA GLY A 337 -10.71 11.45 -6.24
C GLY A 337 -10.75 9.93 -6.43
N THR A 338 -9.68 9.28 -5.99
CA THR A 338 -9.56 7.81 -6.00
C THR A 338 -9.94 7.15 -4.69
N GLN A 339 -10.56 7.89 -3.77
CA GLN A 339 -10.93 7.45 -2.42
C GLN A 339 -9.70 7.02 -1.58
N HIS A 340 -8.55 7.60 -1.84
CA HIS A 340 -7.32 7.26 -1.14
C HIS A 340 -7.16 8.09 0.14
N SER A 341 -6.75 9.34 0.04
CA SER A 341 -6.45 10.20 1.20
C SER A 341 -6.78 11.66 0.89
N ASP A 342 -7.71 12.24 1.64
CA ASP A 342 -8.12 13.61 1.43
C ASP A 342 -8.11 14.39 2.76
N ALA A 343 -7.86 15.70 2.69
CA ALA A 343 -7.75 16.54 3.85
C ALA A 343 -8.52 17.85 3.72
N ILE A 344 -9.00 18.35 4.86
CA ILE A 344 -9.48 19.72 5.02
C ILE A 344 -8.58 20.50 5.97
N LEU A 345 -8.25 21.74 5.61
CA LEU A 345 -7.56 22.69 6.48
C LEU A 345 -8.56 23.75 6.90
N THR A 346 -8.98 23.72 8.16
CA THR A 346 -10.07 24.60 8.69
C THR A 346 -9.90 24.82 10.18
N ARG A 347 -10.48 25.92 10.68
CA ARG A 347 -10.67 26.17 12.11
C ARG A 347 -12.15 26.06 12.52
N THR A 348 -13.02 25.79 11.57
CA THR A 348 -14.46 25.62 11.80
C THR A 348 -14.80 24.17 12.06
N LEU A 349 -15.18 23.84 13.29
CA LEU A 349 -15.57 22.46 13.68
C LEU A 349 -16.68 21.91 12.77
N ARG A 350 -17.69 22.75 12.47
CA ARG A 350 -18.77 22.33 11.57
C ARG A 350 -18.31 21.89 10.19
N ASN A 351 -17.35 22.61 9.59
CA ASN A 351 -16.83 22.26 8.26
C ASN A 351 -15.95 21.01 8.34
N ALA A 352 -15.18 20.86 9.43
CA ALA A 352 -14.40 19.65 9.70
C ALA A 352 -15.31 18.41 9.80
N ASP A 353 -16.37 18.49 10.62
CA ASP A 353 -17.33 17.39 10.79
C ASP A 353 -18.04 17.03 9.48
N ARG A 354 -18.48 18.04 8.71
CA ARG A 354 -19.09 17.81 7.41
C ARG A 354 -18.14 17.11 6.45
N PHE A 355 -16.91 17.61 6.33
CA PHE A 355 -15.91 17.03 5.44
C PHE A 355 -15.64 15.56 5.80
N VAL A 356 -15.40 15.25 7.06
CA VAL A 356 -15.14 13.89 7.54
C VAL A 356 -16.31 12.93 7.25
N ASN A 357 -17.55 13.42 7.36
CA ASN A 357 -18.74 12.59 7.14
C ASN A 357 -19.12 12.46 5.66
N GLU A 358 -18.82 13.46 4.83
CA GLU A 358 -19.27 13.51 3.45
C GLU A 358 -18.22 13.05 2.43
N VAL A 359 -16.91 13.10 2.77
CA VAL A 359 -15.82 12.58 1.94
C VAL A 359 -15.57 11.12 2.26
N ASP A 360 -15.83 10.24 1.29
CA ASP A 360 -15.73 8.78 1.46
C ASP A 360 -14.39 8.25 0.97
N SER A 361 -13.30 8.73 1.57
CA SER A 361 -11.94 8.25 1.31
C SER A 361 -11.46 7.29 2.39
N SER A 362 -10.46 6.46 2.07
CA SER A 362 -9.93 5.46 3.02
C SER A 362 -9.26 6.11 4.23
N ALA A 363 -8.73 7.33 4.04
CA ALA A 363 -8.23 8.18 5.11
C ALA A 363 -8.66 9.63 4.89
N VAL A 364 -9.26 10.24 5.89
CA VAL A 364 -9.71 11.64 5.87
C VAL A 364 -9.07 12.40 7.01
N TYR A 365 -8.46 13.54 6.70
CA TYR A 365 -7.68 14.32 7.66
C TYR A 365 -8.28 15.70 7.90
N VAL A 366 -8.17 16.16 9.13
CA VAL A 366 -8.42 17.54 9.53
C VAL A 366 -7.13 18.16 10.01
N ASN A 367 -6.66 19.22 9.34
CA ASN A 367 -5.42 19.94 9.67
C ASN A 367 -4.17 19.05 9.76
N ALA A 368 -4.08 18.05 8.88
CA ALA A 368 -2.95 17.16 8.79
C ALA A 368 -2.61 16.79 7.32
N SER A 369 -1.39 16.38 7.10
CA SER A 369 -0.89 15.97 5.78
C SER A 369 -1.45 14.61 5.36
N THR A 370 -1.78 14.45 4.08
CA THR A 370 -2.17 13.17 3.49
C THR A 370 -1.05 12.12 3.56
N ARG A 371 0.20 12.55 3.77
CA ARG A 371 1.37 11.68 3.94
C ARG A 371 1.31 10.77 5.16
N PHE A 372 0.40 11.00 6.10
CA PHE A 372 0.18 10.10 7.23
C PHE A 372 -0.50 8.77 6.85
N THR A 373 -1.06 8.61 5.66
CA THR A 373 -1.65 7.34 5.21
C THR A 373 -0.54 6.31 4.91
N ASP A 374 0.00 5.75 5.96
CA ASP A 374 1.15 4.83 5.96
C ASP A 374 1.04 3.89 7.17
N GLY A 375 1.32 2.60 6.98
CA GLY A 375 1.16 1.61 8.05
C GLY A 375 2.05 1.87 9.26
N GLY A 376 3.27 2.39 9.04
CA GLY A 376 4.17 2.78 10.13
C GLY A 376 3.61 3.98 10.91
N GLN A 377 3.11 4.99 10.19
CA GLN A 377 2.53 6.20 10.79
C GLN A 377 1.19 5.92 11.51
N PHE A 378 0.43 4.95 11.06
CA PHE A 378 -0.81 4.50 11.72
C PHE A 378 -0.58 3.55 12.91
N GLY A 379 0.68 3.26 13.24
CA GLY A 379 1.00 2.36 14.34
C GLY A 379 0.79 0.88 14.01
N LEU A 380 0.59 0.53 12.74
CA LEU A 380 0.46 -0.86 12.29
C LEU A 380 1.82 -1.56 12.16
N GLY A 381 2.91 -0.80 12.26
CA GLY A 381 4.30 -1.28 12.19
C GLY A 381 4.79 -1.60 10.79
N ALA A 382 3.94 -2.14 9.94
CA ALA A 382 4.24 -2.45 8.55
C ALA A 382 2.94 -2.54 7.72
N GLU A 383 3.05 -2.43 6.40
CA GLU A 383 1.92 -2.59 5.49
C GLU A 383 2.30 -3.39 4.23
N VAL A 384 1.36 -4.18 3.73
CA VAL A 384 1.51 -4.88 2.45
C VAL A 384 1.03 -4.02 1.28
N ALA A 385 0.02 -3.18 1.48
CA ALA A 385 -0.58 -2.28 0.50
C ALA A 385 -1.45 -1.23 1.20
N VAL A 386 -1.89 -0.21 0.46
CA VAL A 386 -3.00 0.68 0.85
C VAL A 386 -4.19 0.34 -0.05
N SER A 387 -5.31 -0.04 0.56
CA SER A 387 -6.56 -0.36 -0.15
C SER A 387 -7.52 0.82 -0.14
N THR A 388 -8.11 1.12 -1.29
CA THR A 388 -9.18 2.12 -1.41
C THR A 388 -10.58 1.51 -1.50
N GLN A 389 -10.67 0.19 -1.62
CA GLN A 389 -11.94 -0.52 -1.68
C GLN A 389 -12.64 -0.60 -0.32
N LYS A 390 -13.95 -0.87 -0.33
CA LYS A 390 -14.76 -0.94 0.90
C LYS A 390 -14.78 -2.32 1.54
N LEU A 391 -14.61 -3.38 0.75
CA LEU A 391 -14.72 -4.75 1.23
C LEU A 391 -13.37 -5.30 1.66
N HIS A 392 -13.39 -6.07 2.73
CA HIS A 392 -12.32 -6.75 3.45
C HIS A 392 -11.41 -5.77 4.19
N ALA A 393 -10.55 -5.02 3.50
CA ALA A 393 -9.62 -4.07 4.11
C ALA A 393 -9.67 -2.71 3.38
N ARG A 394 -9.53 -1.62 4.12
CA ARG A 394 -9.52 -0.25 3.60
C ARG A 394 -8.45 0.58 4.31
N GLY A 395 -7.73 1.42 3.57
CA GLY A 395 -6.54 2.12 4.06
C GLY A 395 -5.29 1.25 4.10
N PRO A 396 -4.29 1.61 4.90
CA PRO A 396 -3.07 0.83 5.09
C PRO A 396 -3.37 -0.58 5.61
N MET A 397 -2.86 -1.59 4.93
CA MET A 397 -3.11 -3.01 5.23
C MET A 397 -1.96 -3.60 6.05
N GLY A 398 -2.07 -3.57 7.36
CA GLY A 398 -1.18 -4.28 8.28
C GLY A 398 -1.51 -5.77 8.43
N LEU A 399 -1.01 -6.40 9.49
CA LEU A 399 -1.16 -7.83 9.73
C LEU A 399 -2.63 -8.29 9.81
N GLU A 400 -3.51 -7.50 10.43
CA GLU A 400 -4.93 -7.86 10.54
C GLU A 400 -5.61 -8.01 9.18
N ALA A 401 -5.23 -7.19 8.20
CA ALA A 401 -5.77 -7.24 6.86
C ALA A 401 -5.38 -8.51 6.08
N LEU A 402 -4.36 -9.24 6.53
CA LEU A 402 -3.95 -10.56 6.01
C LEU A 402 -4.64 -11.72 6.74
N THR A 403 -5.66 -11.44 7.54
CA THR A 403 -6.48 -12.42 8.25
C THR A 403 -7.95 -12.29 7.90
N THR A 404 -8.69 -13.33 8.15
CA THR A 404 -10.15 -13.34 8.21
C THR A 404 -10.60 -13.90 9.56
N TYR A 405 -11.85 -14.28 9.70
CA TYR A 405 -12.34 -14.92 10.92
C TYR A 405 -13.17 -16.15 10.61
N LYS A 406 -13.28 -17.02 11.60
CA LYS A 406 -14.26 -18.11 11.63
C LYS A 406 -15.08 -18.04 12.92
N TRP A 407 -16.30 -18.58 12.85
CA TRP A 407 -17.13 -18.78 14.02
C TRP A 407 -16.79 -20.10 14.68
N VAL A 408 -16.62 -20.10 16.00
CA VAL A 408 -16.34 -21.29 16.82
C VAL A 408 -17.43 -21.39 17.87
N GLY A 409 -18.21 -22.45 17.84
CA GLY A 409 -19.27 -22.72 18.80
C GLY A 409 -18.85 -23.83 19.77
N PHE A 410 -19.04 -23.60 21.05
CA PHE A 410 -18.85 -24.61 22.11
C PHE A 410 -20.19 -24.88 22.78
N GLY A 411 -20.67 -26.11 22.68
CA GLY A 411 -21.89 -26.60 23.31
C GLY A 411 -21.59 -27.73 24.28
N ASP A 412 -22.60 -28.09 25.08
CA ASP A 412 -22.64 -29.28 25.89
C ASP A 412 -23.86 -30.08 25.40
N ASP A 413 -23.66 -30.87 24.33
CA ASP A 413 -24.69 -31.59 23.58
C ASP A 413 -25.86 -30.68 23.12
N THR A 414 -25.56 -29.40 22.91
CA THR A 414 -26.54 -28.35 22.57
C THR A 414 -27.10 -28.57 21.16
N ILE A 415 -28.43 -28.66 21.06
CA ILE A 415 -29.16 -28.79 19.80
C ILE A 415 -29.90 -27.49 19.46
N ARG A 416 -30.17 -27.28 18.19
CA ARG A 416 -31.08 -26.21 17.75
C ARG A 416 -32.53 -26.71 17.96
N ALA A 417 -33.31 -25.95 18.74
CA ALA A 417 -34.74 -26.18 18.92
C ALA A 417 -35.53 -25.86 17.64
#